data_31d3c7b89fce24a38259be4875da662a
#
_entry.id   31d3c7b89fce24a38259be4875da662a
#
_cell.length_a   1.000
_cell.length_b   1.000
_cell.length_c   1.000
_cell.angle_alpha   90.00
_cell.angle_beta   90.00
_cell.angle_gamma   90.00
#
_symmetry.space_group_name_H-M   'P 1'
#
loop_
_entity.id
_entity.type
_entity.pdbx_description
1 polymer ?
#
loop_
_entity_poly.entity_id
_entity_poly.type
_entity_poly.pdbx_seq_one_letter_code
_entity_poly.pdbx_strand_id
1 'polypeptide(L)'
;METFRIHFFKEKSRHVDIDLLLNYFRDEPHVETEMDETSVRFKYEHPTIFLGYQYTITPRSTVPDIYRLSPNYLDVNIHIDLPILMNRYVFQQFLKSMDRFCKAFKLHPYHPLFEDVMPFKYELLSVVYHMVQSKYIQKHHEEMQSYVFLDEKVAYKMFKYEDDILELKSYYQDVSVFVPKYQLLYDGVQLIKAIEIIDGIQTVIPPEIDTIFIRLKDQSLFAYDYQKIEKKVAPLLTKVPGTIEGTHVVLKKVSNKFYKIVKKAPIKSIDTAFKSIRSRQILEREGSNDIS
;
A
#
# COMPACT_ATOMS: atom_id res chain seq x y z
N MET A 1 -11.38 9.15 -12.22
CA MET A 1 -10.30 9.48 -11.26
C MET A 1 -9.13 9.97 -12.06
N GLU A 2 -8.59 11.15 -11.75
CA GLU A 2 -7.39 11.64 -12.42
C GLU A 2 -6.20 10.73 -12.10
N THR A 3 -5.31 10.53 -13.09
CA THR A 3 -4.15 9.66 -12.95
C THR A 3 -2.86 10.44 -13.12
N PHE A 4 -1.83 10.00 -12.43
CA PHE A 4 -0.46 10.45 -12.65
C PHE A 4 0.18 9.54 -13.71
N ARG A 5 0.46 10.09 -14.90
CA ARG A 5 0.96 9.33 -16.05
C ARG A 5 2.43 9.53 -16.25
N ILE A 6 3.16 8.44 -16.43
CA ILE A 6 4.57 8.43 -16.80
C ILE A 6 4.73 7.70 -18.15
N HIS A 7 5.42 8.30 -19.10
CA HIS A 7 5.77 7.71 -20.37
C HIS A 7 7.19 7.14 -20.35
N PHE A 8 7.48 6.20 -21.24
CA PHE A 8 8.80 5.56 -21.29
C PHE A 8 9.45 5.78 -22.67
N PHE A 9 10.73 6.10 -22.62
CA PHE A 9 11.57 6.36 -23.77
C PHE A 9 12.79 5.45 -23.77
N LYS A 10 13.30 5.15 -24.96
CA LYS A 10 14.60 4.49 -25.17
C LYS A 10 15.55 5.42 -25.88
N GLU A 11 16.84 5.22 -25.75
CA GLU A 11 17.82 5.83 -26.63
C GLU A 11 17.57 5.39 -28.09
N LYS A 12 17.74 6.30 -29.03
CA LYS A 12 17.49 6.05 -30.48
C LYS A 12 18.28 4.87 -31.04
N SER A 13 19.49 4.67 -30.55
CA SER A 13 20.41 3.59 -30.94
C SER A 13 20.03 2.22 -30.43
N ARG A 14 19.07 2.13 -29.49
CA ARG A 14 18.69 0.86 -28.82
C ARG A 14 17.44 0.25 -29.43
N HIS A 15 17.40 -1.07 -29.39
CA HIS A 15 16.21 -1.86 -29.68
C HIS A 15 15.55 -2.33 -28.38
N VAL A 16 14.23 -2.29 -28.30
CA VAL A 16 13.44 -2.91 -27.23
C VAL A 16 12.71 -4.10 -27.85
N ASP A 17 12.96 -5.28 -27.32
CA ASP A 17 12.28 -6.49 -27.71
C ASP A 17 10.88 -6.53 -27.05
N ILE A 18 9.85 -6.47 -27.86
CA ILE A 18 8.46 -6.43 -27.41
C ILE A 18 8.04 -7.77 -26.80
N ASP A 19 8.53 -8.91 -27.31
CA ASP A 19 8.18 -10.21 -26.77
C ASP A 19 8.78 -10.40 -25.37
N LEU A 20 10.03 -9.97 -25.17
CA LEU A 20 10.63 -9.96 -23.82
C LEU A 20 9.87 -9.05 -22.86
N LEU A 21 9.39 -7.92 -23.34
CA LEU A 21 8.61 -6.97 -22.52
C LEU A 21 7.23 -7.55 -22.15
N LEU A 22 6.54 -8.20 -23.07
CA LEU A 22 5.27 -8.88 -22.81
C LEU A 22 5.46 -10.01 -21.80
N ASN A 23 6.52 -10.79 -21.95
CA ASN A 23 6.85 -11.88 -21.00
C ASN A 23 7.18 -11.33 -19.62
N TYR A 24 7.91 -10.21 -19.50
CA TYR A 24 8.20 -9.56 -18.24
C TYR A 24 6.92 -9.30 -17.42
N PHE A 25 5.88 -8.75 -18.05
CA PHE A 25 4.63 -8.49 -17.35
C PHE A 25 3.82 -9.76 -17.06
N ARG A 26 3.93 -10.81 -17.89
CA ARG A 26 3.26 -12.10 -17.62
C ARG A 26 3.86 -12.83 -16.42
N ASP A 27 5.15 -12.65 -16.20
CA ASP A 27 5.89 -13.30 -15.10
C ASP A 27 5.77 -12.53 -13.77
N GLU A 28 5.32 -11.24 -13.81
CA GLU A 28 5.11 -10.47 -12.58
C GLU A 28 3.86 -10.95 -11.84
N PRO A 29 3.97 -11.24 -10.52
CA PRO A 29 2.83 -11.69 -9.72
C PRO A 29 1.77 -10.60 -9.60
N HIS A 30 0.50 -11.03 -9.52
CA HIS A 30 -0.66 -10.14 -9.35
C HIS A 30 -0.86 -9.14 -10.51
N VAL A 31 -0.39 -9.46 -11.70
CA VAL A 31 -0.63 -8.71 -12.91
C VAL A 31 -1.69 -9.42 -13.77
N GLU A 32 -2.74 -8.71 -14.09
CA GLU A 32 -3.76 -9.13 -15.05
C GLU A 32 -3.48 -8.48 -16.39
N THR A 33 -3.64 -9.25 -17.48
CA THR A 33 -3.44 -8.75 -18.86
C THR A 33 -4.78 -8.62 -19.53
N GLU A 34 -5.08 -7.42 -20.03
CA GLU A 34 -6.23 -7.12 -20.89
C GLU A 34 -5.73 -6.69 -22.26
N MET A 35 -6.40 -7.14 -23.30
CA MET A 35 -6.06 -6.83 -24.69
C MET A 35 -7.31 -6.39 -25.46
N ASP A 36 -7.21 -5.27 -26.15
CA ASP A 36 -8.22 -4.83 -27.10
C ASP A 36 -7.58 -4.50 -28.48
N GLU A 37 -8.36 -4.04 -29.44
CA GLU A 37 -7.89 -3.73 -30.82
C GLU A 37 -6.82 -2.62 -30.85
N THR A 38 -6.73 -1.81 -29.81
CA THR A 38 -5.91 -0.59 -29.79
C THR A 38 -4.90 -0.55 -28.68
N SER A 39 -4.94 -1.49 -27.72
CA SER A 39 -4.02 -1.45 -26.59
C SER A 39 -3.83 -2.80 -25.90
N VAL A 40 -2.68 -2.95 -25.25
CA VAL A 40 -2.43 -4.01 -24.29
C VAL A 40 -2.22 -3.36 -22.93
N ARG A 41 -2.96 -3.83 -21.93
CA ARG A 41 -2.92 -3.31 -20.57
C ARG A 41 -2.46 -4.38 -19.60
N PHE A 42 -1.57 -4.01 -18.71
CA PHE A 42 -1.09 -4.85 -17.61
C PHE A 42 -1.44 -4.16 -16.31
N LYS A 43 -2.45 -4.70 -15.64
CA LYS A 43 -3.01 -4.13 -14.42
C LYS A 43 -2.46 -4.90 -13.21
N TYR A 44 -1.68 -4.23 -12.42
CA TYR A 44 -1.22 -4.72 -11.12
C TYR A 44 -2.18 -4.27 -10.03
N GLU A 45 -2.58 -5.17 -9.13
CA GLU A 45 -3.29 -4.85 -7.90
C GLU A 45 -2.64 -5.55 -6.72
N HIS A 46 -2.30 -4.77 -5.68
CA HIS A 46 -1.70 -5.32 -4.47
C HIS A 46 -2.70 -6.22 -3.72
N PRO A 47 -2.36 -7.49 -3.41
CA PRO A 47 -3.32 -8.51 -2.98
C PRO A 47 -3.96 -8.26 -1.60
N THR A 48 -3.36 -7.39 -0.78
CA THR A 48 -3.84 -7.09 0.58
C THR A 48 -4.26 -5.65 0.76
N ILE A 49 -3.61 -4.70 0.08
CA ILE A 49 -3.87 -3.25 0.21
C ILE A 49 -4.91 -2.77 -0.81
N PHE A 50 -5.09 -3.51 -1.93
CA PHE A 50 -6.04 -3.18 -3.01
C PHE A 50 -5.79 -1.80 -3.65
N LEU A 51 -4.52 -1.44 -3.77
CA LEU A 51 -4.03 -0.32 -4.57
C LEU A 51 -3.20 -0.87 -5.72
N GLY A 52 -3.28 -0.24 -6.87
CA GLY A 52 -2.59 -0.72 -8.04
C GLY A 52 -2.28 0.36 -9.05
N TYR A 53 -1.68 -0.05 -10.16
CA TYR A 53 -1.30 0.77 -11.28
C TYR A 53 -1.45 -0.03 -12.58
N GLN A 54 -1.44 0.67 -13.71
CA GLN A 54 -1.63 0.03 -15.00
C GLN A 54 -0.59 0.50 -16.01
N TYR A 55 0.16 -0.44 -16.57
CA TYR A 55 0.93 -0.20 -17.78
C TYR A 55 0.04 -0.37 -19.00
N THR A 56 0.22 0.50 -19.99
CA THR A 56 -0.52 0.45 -21.25
C THR A 56 0.45 0.59 -22.42
N ILE A 57 0.37 -0.34 -23.36
CA ILE A 57 1.05 -0.26 -24.65
C ILE A 57 0.04 0.22 -25.70
N THR A 58 0.38 1.25 -26.45
CA THR A 58 -0.46 1.83 -27.48
C THR A 58 0.22 1.76 -28.84
N PRO A 59 -0.55 1.73 -29.96
CA PRO A 59 0.04 1.67 -31.32
C PRO A 59 0.75 2.97 -31.70
N ARG A 60 0.44 4.07 -31.04
CA ARG A 60 1.02 5.40 -31.30
C ARG A 60 1.36 6.09 -30.00
N SER A 61 2.32 7.01 -30.04
CA SER A 61 2.66 7.88 -28.94
C SER A 61 1.45 8.67 -28.42
N THR A 62 1.33 8.74 -27.10
CA THR A 62 0.36 9.60 -26.40
C THR A 62 1.06 10.73 -25.64
N VAL A 63 2.35 10.95 -25.89
CA VAL A 63 3.17 11.98 -25.22
C VAL A 63 2.76 13.36 -25.73
N PRO A 64 2.35 14.28 -24.84
CA PRO A 64 2.07 15.66 -25.25
C PRO A 64 3.37 16.36 -25.69
N ASP A 65 3.28 17.18 -26.76
CA ASP A 65 4.37 18.02 -27.25
C ASP A 65 5.71 17.26 -27.49
N ILE A 66 5.64 15.99 -27.91
CA ILE A 66 6.81 15.10 -28.09
C ILE A 66 7.94 15.74 -28.92
N TYR A 67 7.61 16.66 -29.84
CA TYR A 67 8.57 17.37 -30.71
C TYR A 67 9.51 18.33 -29.93
N ARG A 68 9.19 18.65 -28.67
CA ARG A 68 10.03 19.49 -27.79
C ARG A 68 11.11 18.69 -27.10
N LEU A 69 10.99 17.37 -27.07
CA LEU A 69 11.93 16.50 -26.36
C LEU A 69 13.17 16.23 -27.20
N SER A 70 14.25 15.86 -26.54
CA SER A 70 15.51 15.54 -27.18
C SER A 70 15.34 14.46 -28.27
N PRO A 71 15.82 14.71 -29.51
CA PRO A 71 15.72 13.75 -30.62
C PRO A 71 16.59 12.50 -30.42
N ASN A 72 17.39 12.44 -29.36
CA ASN A 72 18.18 11.26 -28.98
C ASN A 72 17.35 10.14 -28.37
N TYR A 73 16.11 10.45 -27.98
CA TYR A 73 15.18 9.50 -27.39
C TYR A 73 13.99 9.22 -28.31
N LEU A 74 13.48 8.01 -28.23
CA LEU A 74 12.28 7.57 -28.95
C LEU A 74 11.27 7.05 -27.94
N ASP A 75 10.02 7.51 -28.03
CA ASP A 75 8.91 6.94 -27.27
C ASP A 75 8.73 5.46 -27.64
N VAL A 76 8.62 4.61 -26.65
CA VAL A 76 8.34 3.18 -26.85
C VAL A 76 6.84 2.88 -26.88
N ASN A 77 5.99 3.92 -26.86
CA ASN A 77 4.54 3.84 -26.82
C ASN A 77 4.00 3.09 -25.60
N ILE A 78 4.73 3.16 -24.50
CA ILE A 78 4.35 2.60 -23.20
C ILE A 78 4.19 3.74 -22.22
N HIS A 79 3.10 3.71 -21.49
CA HIS A 79 2.92 4.59 -20.34
C HIS A 79 2.36 3.81 -19.15
N ILE A 80 2.52 4.38 -17.98
CA ILE A 80 1.92 3.88 -16.75
C ILE A 80 1.01 4.93 -16.16
N ASP A 81 -0.17 4.49 -15.72
CA ASP A 81 -1.14 5.27 -15.00
C ASP A 81 -1.19 4.87 -13.52
N LEU A 82 -1.03 5.84 -12.66
CA LEU A 82 -1.10 5.71 -11.21
C LEU A 82 -2.27 6.51 -10.66
N PRO A 83 -3.01 6.01 -9.66
CA PRO A 83 -3.92 6.87 -8.89
C PRO A 83 -3.15 8.05 -8.27
N ILE A 84 -3.67 9.27 -8.41
CA ILE A 84 -3.09 10.43 -7.73
C ILE A 84 -3.18 10.27 -6.21
N LEU A 85 -4.26 9.68 -5.71
CA LEU A 85 -4.47 9.42 -4.29
C LEU A 85 -3.97 8.01 -3.91
N MET A 86 -2.67 7.81 -3.99
CA MET A 86 -1.98 6.62 -3.52
C MET A 86 -1.20 6.95 -2.26
N ASN A 87 -1.23 6.08 -1.26
CA ASN A 87 -0.42 6.26 -0.06
C ASN A 87 1.08 6.15 -0.38
N ARG A 88 1.90 6.80 0.45
CA ARG A 88 3.34 6.90 0.24
C ARG A 88 4.03 5.54 0.24
N TYR A 89 3.60 4.61 1.10
CA TYR A 89 4.17 3.27 1.16
C TYR A 89 4.04 2.54 -0.19
N VAL A 90 2.82 2.46 -0.73
CA VAL A 90 2.57 1.77 -2.02
C VAL A 90 3.26 2.48 -3.17
N PHE A 91 3.29 3.81 -3.15
CA PHE A 91 4.04 4.59 -4.15
C PHE A 91 5.55 4.28 -4.12
N GLN A 92 6.13 4.11 -2.95
CA GLN A 92 7.54 3.70 -2.83
C GLN A 92 7.79 2.28 -3.38
N GLN A 93 6.89 1.32 -3.13
CA GLN A 93 7.01 -0.02 -3.73
C GLN A 93 6.88 0.04 -5.26
N PHE A 94 5.93 0.84 -5.75
CA PHE A 94 5.80 1.11 -7.17
C PHE A 94 7.10 1.68 -7.78
N LEU A 95 7.73 2.69 -7.19
CA LEU A 95 8.99 3.24 -7.69
C LEU A 95 10.11 2.20 -7.78
N LYS A 96 10.19 1.26 -6.82
CA LYS A 96 11.13 0.13 -6.87
C LYS A 96 10.83 -0.80 -8.04
N SER A 97 9.56 -1.10 -8.31
CA SER A 97 9.16 -1.91 -9.46
C SER A 97 9.49 -1.21 -10.76
N MET A 98 9.20 0.11 -10.88
CA MET A 98 9.53 0.90 -12.05
C MET A 98 11.03 1.02 -12.30
N ASP A 99 11.87 1.13 -11.25
CA ASP A 99 13.32 1.12 -11.39
C ASP A 99 13.82 -0.21 -12.00
N ARG A 100 13.28 -1.36 -11.52
CA ARG A 100 13.59 -2.67 -12.10
C ARG A 100 13.20 -2.74 -13.57
N PHE A 101 11.99 -2.27 -13.92
CA PHE A 101 11.51 -2.21 -15.29
C PHE A 101 12.41 -1.32 -16.17
N CYS A 102 12.72 -0.12 -15.73
CA CYS A 102 13.62 0.79 -16.43
C CYS A 102 15.02 0.18 -16.66
N LYS A 103 15.57 -0.51 -15.66
CA LYS A 103 16.87 -1.19 -15.77
C LYS A 103 16.84 -2.39 -16.72
N ALA A 104 15.80 -3.22 -16.64
CA ALA A 104 15.66 -4.41 -17.48
C ALA A 104 15.64 -4.07 -18.98
N PHE A 105 14.91 -3.02 -19.33
CA PHE A 105 14.72 -2.61 -20.73
C PHE A 105 15.53 -1.36 -21.13
N LYS A 106 16.33 -0.83 -20.20
CA LYS A 106 17.14 0.40 -20.40
C LYS A 106 16.26 1.58 -20.86
N LEU A 107 15.13 1.76 -20.19
CA LEU A 107 14.15 2.80 -20.45
C LEU A 107 14.38 4.02 -19.58
N HIS A 108 13.89 5.14 -20.05
CA HIS A 108 13.96 6.44 -19.40
C HIS A 108 12.54 6.95 -19.18
N PRO A 109 12.12 7.22 -17.93
CA PRO A 109 10.79 7.76 -17.65
C PRO A 109 10.70 9.23 -18.06
N TYR A 110 9.51 9.64 -18.46
CA TYR A 110 9.16 11.03 -18.76
C TYR A 110 7.78 11.37 -18.16
N HIS A 111 7.70 12.52 -17.53
CA HIS A 111 6.45 13.14 -17.12
C HIS A 111 6.39 14.57 -17.66
N PRO A 112 5.20 15.11 -18.08
CA PRO A 112 5.10 16.46 -18.67
C PRO A 112 5.62 17.61 -17.81
N LEU A 113 5.85 17.39 -16.52
CA LEU A 113 6.50 18.36 -15.63
C LEU A 113 8.05 18.30 -15.65
N PHE A 114 8.63 17.38 -16.43
CA PHE A 114 10.08 17.35 -16.64
C PHE A 114 10.44 18.20 -17.87
N GLU A 115 11.62 18.79 -17.85
CA GLU A 115 12.12 19.57 -18.98
C GLU A 115 12.42 18.67 -20.19
N ASP A 116 12.91 17.44 -19.96
CA ASP A 116 13.25 16.45 -21.00
C ASP A 116 13.21 15.04 -20.44
N VAL A 117 13.40 14.05 -21.31
CA VAL A 117 13.60 12.64 -20.96
C VAL A 117 14.92 12.50 -20.18
N MET A 118 14.88 11.78 -19.07
CA MET A 118 16.05 11.59 -18.22
C MET A 118 16.10 10.17 -17.65
N PRO A 119 17.28 9.70 -17.20
CA PRO A 119 17.40 8.46 -16.46
C PRO A 119 16.47 8.43 -15.24
N PHE A 120 16.04 7.23 -14.85
CA PHE A 120 15.24 7.06 -13.65
C PHE A 120 15.93 7.69 -12.44
N LYS A 121 15.21 8.57 -11.74
CA LYS A 121 15.63 9.20 -10.49
C LYS A 121 14.49 9.14 -9.48
N TYR A 122 14.69 8.33 -8.45
CA TYR A 122 13.69 8.09 -7.39
C TYR A 122 13.19 9.39 -6.77
N GLU A 123 14.11 10.25 -6.35
CA GLU A 123 13.82 11.50 -5.63
C GLU A 123 13.00 12.46 -6.49
N LEU A 124 13.36 12.60 -7.77
CA LEU A 124 12.65 13.49 -8.68
C LEU A 124 11.21 13.05 -8.91
N LEU A 125 11.01 11.76 -9.21
CA LEU A 125 9.66 11.21 -9.42
C LEU A 125 8.82 11.32 -8.15
N SER A 126 9.44 11.10 -6.98
CA SER A 126 8.78 11.24 -5.69
C SER A 126 8.33 12.68 -5.44
N VAL A 127 9.20 13.66 -5.66
CA VAL A 127 8.89 15.08 -5.50
C VAL A 127 7.75 15.50 -6.43
N VAL A 128 7.83 15.14 -7.72
CA VAL A 128 6.82 15.53 -8.71
C VAL A 128 5.46 14.86 -8.40
N TYR A 129 5.46 13.59 -8.03
CA TYR A 129 4.24 12.91 -7.63
C TYR A 129 3.57 13.58 -6.43
N HIS A 130 4.32 13.83 -5.35
CA HIS A 130 3.77 14.48 -4.15
C HIS A 130 3.29 15.91 -4.44
N MET A 131 4.00 16.66 -5.28
CA MET A 131 3.54 17.99 -5.71
C MET A 131 2.20 17.93 -6.45
N VAL A 132 2.01 16.94 -7.36
CA VAL A 132 0.75 16.75 -8.07
C VAL A 132 -0.35 16.31 -7.10
N GLN A 133 -0.05 15.36 -6.21
CA GLN A 133 -0.96 14.87 -5.18
C GLN A 133 -1.43 16.00 -4.25
N SER A 134 -0.51 16.81 -3.72
CA SER A 134 -0.84 17.93 -2.83
C SER A 134 -1.72 18.96 -3.53
N LYS A 135 -1.44 19.31 -4.79
CA LYS A 135 -2.29 20.20 -5.58
C LYS A 135 -3.68 19.61 -5.80
N TYR A 136 -3.77 18.30 -6.04
CA TYR A 136 -5.04 17.60 -6.21
C TYR A 136 -5.87 17.67 -4.91
N ILE A 137 -5.26 17.32 -3.77
CA ILE A 137 -5.89 17.37 -2.44
C ILE A 137 -6.41 18.75 -2.13
N GLN A 138 -5.61 19.81 -2.38
CA GLN A 138 -6.01 21.20 -2.17
C GLN A 138 -7.18 21.63 -3.04
N LYS A 139 -7.31 21.10 -4.25
CA LYS A 139 -8.38 21.46 -5.20
C LYS A 139 -9.68 20.69 -4.95
N HIS A 140 -9.61 19.47 -4.38
CA HIS A 140 -10.75 18.55 -4.29
C HIS A 140 -11.14 18.24 -2.83
N HIS A 141 -11.35 19.31 -2.03
CA HIS A 141 -11.67 19.17 -0.59
C HIS A 141 -12.90 18.30 -0.28
N GLU A 142 -13.92 18.33 -1.13
CA GLU A 142 -15.13 17.52 -0.93
C GLU A 142 -14.82 16.01 -1.06
N GLU A 143 -14.03 15.63 -2.04
CA GLU A 143 -13.60 14.24 -2.22
C GLU A 143 -12.75 13.76 -1.04
N MET A 144 -11.93 14.65 -0.48
CA MET A 144 -11.03 14.35 0.66
C MET A 144 -11.78 14.01 1.94
N GLN A 145 -13.06 14.37 2.08
CA GLN A 145 -13.89 13.97 3.22
C GLN A 145 -14.09 12.45 3.32
N SER A 146 -13.88 11.72 2.24
CA SER A 146 -13.92 10.24 2.21
C SER A 146 -12.58 9.59 2.56
N TYR A 147 -11.53 10.36 2.77
CA TYR A 147 -10.18 9.89 3.10
C TYR A 147 -9.84 10.17 4.56
N VAL A 148 -8.98 9.32 5.11
CA VAL A 148 -8.42 9.50 6.45
C VAL A 148 -6.93 9.76 6.33
N PHE A 149 -6.47 10.81 7.01
CA PHE A 149 -5.07 11.20 7.02
C PHE A 149 -4.41 10.73 8.31
N LEU A 150 -3.39 9.89 8.19
CA LEU A 150 -2.61 9.36 9.29
C LEU A 150 -1.21 10.00 9.36
N ASP A 151 -0.61 9.92 10.53
CA ASP A 151 0.83 10.14 10.69
C ASP A 151 1.61 9.18 9.77
N GLU A 152 2.68 9.66 9.15
CA GLU A 152 3.47 8.90 8.18
C GLU A 152 4.04 7.61 8.77
N LYS A 153 4.54 7.64 10.01
CA LYS A 153 5.14 6.46 10.66
C LYS A 153 4.08 5.41 10.99
N VAL A 154 2.89 5.87 11.42
CA VAL A 154 1.75 4.99 11.71
C VAL A 154 1.26 4.33 10.43
N ALA A 155 1.04 5.11 9.37
CA ALA A 155 0.64 4.61 8.06
C ALA A 155 1.65 3.62 7.49
N TYR A 156 2.95 3.96 7.54
CA TYR A 156 4.03 3.09 7.07
C TYR A 156 4.02 1.73 7.76
N LYS A 157 3.95 1.69 9.10
CA LYS A 157 3.93 0.44 9.86
C LYS A 157 2.70 -0.41 9.52
N MET A 158 1.54 0.23 9.39
CA MET A 158 0.30 -0.44 9.04
C MET A 158 0.37 -1.06 7.64
N PHE A 159 0.79 -0.30 6.62
CA PHE A 159 0.89 -0.78 5.24
C PHE A 159 1.99 -1.82 5.07
N LYS A 160 3.12 -1.69 5.77
CA LYS A 160 4.18 -2.69 5.74
C LYS A 160 3.70 -4.02 6.34
N TYR A 161 2.91 -3.99 7.41
CA TYR A 161 2.30 -5.20 7.95
C TYR A 161 1.29 -5.83 6.96
N GLU A 162 0.45 -5.01 6.31
CA GLU A 162 -0.50 -5.48 5.29
C GLU A 162 0.22 -6.12 4.09
N ASP A 163 1.36 -5.60 3.69
CA ASP A 163 2.24 -6.17 2.66
C ASP A 163 2.79 -7.54 3.09
N ASP A 164 3.22 -7.67 4.35
CA ASP A 164 3.82 -8.89 4.89
C ASP A 164 2.79 -10.01 5.21
N ILE A 165 1.48 -9.75 5.16
CA ILE A 165 0.46 -10.71 5.63
C ILE A 165 0.56 -12.08 4.93
N LEU A 166 0.80 -12.12 3.63
CA LEU A 166 0.86 -13.37 2.87
C LEU A 166 2.09 -14.19 3.27
N GLU A 167 3.22 -13.52 3.43
CA GLU A 167 4.46 -14.14 3.90
C GLU A 167 4.32 -14.66 5.34
N LEU A 168 3.72 -13.86 6.22
CA LEU A 168 3.43 -14.26 7.59
C LEU A 168 2.49 -15.48 7.66
N LYS A 169 1.47 -15.53 6.82
CA LYS A 169 0.56 -16.68 6.74
C LYS A 169 1.29 -17.94 6.29
N SER A 170 2.15 -17.82 5.29
CA SER A 170 2.99 -18.92 4.83
C SER A 170 3.96 -19.39 5.90
N TYR A 171 4.62 -18.46 6.59
CA TYR A 171 5.55 -18.77 7.68
C TYR A 171 4.90 -19.52 8.85
N TYR A 172 3.65 -19.18 9.17
CA TYR A 172 2.94 -19.75 10.31
C TYR A 172 1.96 -20.89 9.96
N GLN A 173 1.88 -21.33 8.71
CA GLN A 173 0.91 -22.34 8.27
C GLN A 173 0.99 -23.65 9.07
N ASP A 174 2.21 -24.12 9.37
CA ASP A 174 2.44 -25.42 10.04
C ASP A 174 2.25 -25.38 11.56
N VAL A 175 2.21 -24.20 12.16
CA VAL A 175 2.11 -24.04 13.63
C VAL A 175 0.76 -23.44 14.08
N SER A 176 -0.20 -23.32 13.17
CA SER A 176 -1.57 -22.88 13.43
C SER A 176 -1.65 -21.54 14.17
N VAL A 177 -0.82 -20.57 13.76
CA VAL A 177 -0.90 -19.19 14.25
C VAL A 177 -1.79 -18.39 13.31
N PHE A 178 -2.80 -17.73 13.86
CA PHE A 178 -3.69 -16.86 13.09
C PHE A 178 -3.02 -15.52 12.79
N VAL A 179 -3.06 -15.08 11.53
CA VAL A 179 -2.55 -13.79 11.06
C VAL A 179 -3.73 -12.90 10.67
N PRO A 180 -4.15 -11.96 11.54
CA PRO A 180 -5.29 -11.10 11.27
C PRO A 180 -4.96 -10.01 10.24
N LYS A 181 -6.01 -9.47 9.60
CA LYS A 181 -5.98 -8.21 8.84
C LYS A 181 -6.51 -7.08 9.71
N TYR A 182 -6.11 -5.84 9.37
CA TYR A 182 -6.76 -4.69 9.99
C TYR A 182 -8.24 -4.62 9.60
N GLN A 183 -9.06 -4.26 10.58
CA GLN A 183 -10.41 -3.73 10.39
C GLN A 183 -10.36 -2.23 10.73
N LEU A 184 -10.58 -1.41 9.72
CA LEU A 184 -10.48 0.04 9.81
C LEU A 184 -11.87 0.62 9.92
N LEU A 185 -12.16 1.25 11.06
CA LEU A 185 -13.47 1.81 11.40
C LEU A 185 -13.34 3.31 11.62
N TYR A 186 -14.19 4.10 10.95
CA TYR A 186 -14.13 5.56 10.99
C TYR A 186 -15.52 6.17 11.19
N ASP A 187 -15.65 7.12 12.10
CA ASP A 187 -16.90 7.81 12.42
C ASP A 187 -16.98 9.25 11.88
N GLY A 188 -15.99 9.66 11.08
CA GLY A 188 -15.86 11.04 10.59
C GLY A 188 -14.85 11.88 11.37
N VAL A 189 -14.45 11.43 12.56
CA VAL A 189 -13.51 12.14 13.45
C VAL A 189 -12.31 11.27 13.81
N GLN A 190 -12.56 10.05 14.28
CA GLN A 190 -11.49 9.13 14.68
C GLN A 190 -11.48 7.85 13.86
N LEU A 191 -10.28 7.38 13.57
CA LEU A 191 -10.03 6.06 13.01
C LEU A 191 -9.72 5.09 14.14
N ILE A 192 -10.40 3.95 14.15
CA ILE A 192 -10.07 2.80 14.99
C ILE A 192 -9.38 1.76 14.12
N LYS A 193 -8.13 1.43 14.46
CA LYS A 193 -7.37 0.34 13.86
C LYS A 193 -7.59 -0.90 14.72
N ALA A 194 -8.45 -1.80 14.26
CA ALA A 194 -8.82 -2.98 14.99
C ALA A 194 -8.33 -4.26 14.28
N ILE A 195 -8.25 -5.34 15.04
CA ILE A 195 -8.09 -6.70 14.53
C ILE A 195 -9.14 -7.60 15.13
N GLU A 196 -9.55 -8.63 14.40
CA GLU A 196 -10.37 -9.70 14.92
C GLU A 196 -9.51 -10.93 15.17
N ILE A 197 -9.62 -11.52 16.36
CA ILE A 197 -8.92 -12.73 16.75
C ILE A 197 -9.90 -13.73 17.38
N ILE A 198 -9.51 -15.01 17.38
CA ILE A 198 -10.32 -16.10 17.91
C ILE A 198 -9.83 -16.45 19.31
N ASP A 199 -10.74 -16.53 20.27
CA ASP A 199 -10.43 -16.85 21.66
C ASP A 199 -9.59 -18.14 21.83
N GLY A 200 -8.49 -18.03 22.50
CA GLY A 200 -7.58 -19.15 22.80
C GLY A 200 -6.62 -19.53 21.66
N ILE A 201 -6.76 -18.98 20.46
CA ILE A 201 -5.88 -19.27 19.33
C ILE A 201 -4.59 -18.44 19.38
N GLN A 202 -3.46 -19.06 19.03
CA GLN A 202 -2.22 -18.33 18.81
C GLN A 202 -2.42 -17.30 17.71
N THR A 203 -1.93 -16.08 17.88
CA THR A 203 -2.22 -15.03 16.92
C THR A 203 -1.07 -14.04 16.79
N VAL A 204 -0.88 -13.49 15.60
CA VAL A 204 -0.03 -12.33 15.37
C VAL A 204 -0.77 -11.09 15.83
N ILE A 205 -0.06 -10.19 16.51
CA ILE A 205 -0.52 -8.87 16.90
C ILE A 205 0.22 -7.86 16.04
N PRO A 206 -0.46 -7.17 15.10
CA PRO A 206 0.15 -6.13 14.28
C PRO A 206 0.47 -4.89 15.10
N PRO A 207 1.33 -4.00 14.57
CA PRO A 207 1.61 -2.71 15.22
C PRO A 207 0.39 -1.78 15.20
N GLU A 208 0.43 -0.72 15.99
CA GLU A 208 -0.49 0.43 15.93
C GLU A 208 -1.99 0.09 16.07
N ILE A 209 -2.36 -1.02 16.73
CA ILE A 209 -3.76 -1.37 16.97
C ILE A 209 -4.35 -0.61 18.15
N ASP A 210 -5.62 -0.23 18.04
CA ASP A 210 -6.39 0.46 19.08
C ASP A 210 -7.35 -0.49 19.80
N THR A 211 -7.86 -1.49 19.07
CA THR A 211 -8.95 -2.37 19.53
C THR A 211 -8.71 -3.81 19.08
N ILE A 212 -9.02 -4.74 19.97
CA ILE A 212 -9.09 -6.16 19.64
C ILE A 212 -10.54 -6.62 19.72
N PHE A 213 -11.06 -7.14 18.63
CA PHE A 213 -12.28 -7.93 18.60
C PHE A 213 -11.93 -9.38 18.93
N ILE A 214 -12.57 -9.93 19.95
CA ILE A 214 -12.45 -11.36 20.27
C ILE A 214 -13.75 -12.05 19.87
N ARG A 215 -13.64 -13.01 18.96
CA ARG A 215 -14.71 -13.94 18.62
C ARG A 215 -14.65 -15.13 19.58
N LEU A 216 -15.73 -15.31 20.37
CA LEU A 216 -15.87 -16.41 21.29
C LEU A 216 -16.38 -17.68 20.58
N LYS A 217 -16.38 -18.81 21.28
CA LYS A 217 -16.85 -20.10 20.75
C LYS A 217 -18.33 -20.09 20.33
N ASP A 218 -19.17 -19.31 21.00
CA ASP A 218 -20.59 -19.12 20.70
C ASP A 218 -20.83 -18.09 19.58
N GLN A 219 -19.78 -17.68 18.88
CA GLN A 219 -19.77 -16.67 17.81
C GLN A 219 -20.03 -15.23 18.29
N SER A 220 -20.21 -14.98 19.57
CA SER A 220 -20.31 -13.61 20.09
C SER A 220 -18.99 -12.87 19.88
N LEU A 221 -19.07 -11.56 19.58
CA LEU A 221 -17.94 -10.68 19.26
C LEU A 221 -17.89 -9.53 20.28
N PHE A 222 -16.76 -9.37 20.93
CA PHE A 222 -16.54 -8.30 21.90
C PHE A 222 -15.35 -7.45 21.51
N ALA A 223 -15.50 -6.13 21.56
CA ALA A 223 -14.44 -5.16 21.31
C ALA A 223 -13.76 -4.76 22.61
N TYR A 224 -12.45 -4.94 22.71
CA TYR A 224 -11.65 -4.59 23.87
C TYR A 224 -10.66 -3.47 23.54
N ASP A 225 -10.56 -2.48 24.42
CA ASP A 225 -9.58 -1.39 24.32
C ASP A 225 -8.16 -1.91 24.57
N TYR A 226 -7.41 -2.09 23.47
CA TYR A 226 -6.05 -2.65 23.53
C TYR A 226 -5.05 -1.67 24.14
N GLN A 227 -5.19 -0.38 23.86
CA GLN A 227 -4.24 0.63 24.34
C GLN A 227 -4.14 0.64 25.87
N LYS A 228 -5.27 0.38 26.56
CA LYS A 228 -5.28 0.33 28.04
C LYS A 228 -4.60 -0.88 28.66
N ILE A 229 -4.35 -1.92 27.86
CA ILE A 229 -3.74 -3.17 28.34
C ILE A 229 -2.42 -3.50 27.68
N GLU A 230 -2.01 -2.76 26.66
CA GLU A 230 -0.79 -2.99 25.88
C GLU A 230 0.43 -3.26 26.78
N LYS A 231 0.70 -2.38 27.77
CA LYS A 231 1.79 -2.55 28.72
C LYS A 231 1.69 -3.82 29.57
N LYS A 232 0.47 -4.30 29.84
CA LYS A 232 0.25 -5.52 30.64
C LYS A 232 0.46 -6.79 29.83
N VAL A 233 0.17 -6.76 28.54
CA VAL A 233 0.33 -7.90 27.64
C VAL A 233 1.71 -7.95 26.99
N ALA A 234 2.42 -6.84 26.89
CA ALA A 234 3.75 -6.75 26.28
C ALA A 234 4.74 -7.84 26.73
N PRO A 235 4.83 -8.21 28.04
CA PRO A 235 5.73 -9.29 28.49
C PRO A 235 5.33 -10.69 27.98
N LEU A 236 4.13 -10.85 27.43
CA LEU A 236 3.62 -12.12 26.88
C LEU A 236 3.82 -12.22 25.37
N LEU A 237 4.22 -11.12 24.73
CA LEU A 237 4.39 -11.03 23.29
C LEU A 237 5.82 -11.41 22.90
N THR A 238 5.94 -12.17 21.83
CA THR A 238 7.23 -12.51 21.24
C THR A 238 7.37 -11.72 19.95
N LYS A 239 8.48 -11.01 19.74
CA LYS A 239 8.76 -10.28 18.51
C LYS A 239 8.85 -11.25 17.34
N VAL A 240 8.24 -10.90 16.21
CA VAL A 240 8.33 -11.66 14.96
C VAL A 240 9.57 -11.20 14.18
N PRO A 241 10.57 -12.06 13.95
CA PRO A 241 11.77 -11.68 13.22
C PRO A 241 11.48 -11.30 11.77
N GLY A 242 12.23 -10.36 11.22
CA GLY A 242 12.13 -9.97 9.79
C GLY A 242 10.93 -9.07 9.44
N THR A 243 10.03 -8.81 10.39
CA THR A 243 8.84 -7.97 10.17
C THR A 243 9.03 -6.54 10.68
N ILE A 244 8.06 -5.68 10.36
CA ILE A 244 8.04 -4.30 10.86
C ILE A 244 8.00 -4.27 12.39
N GLU A 245 8.69 -3.29 12.97
CA GLU A 245 8.71 -3.07 14.41
C GLU A 245 7.30 -2.92 15.00
N GLY A 246 7.05 -3.61 16.09
CA GLY A 246 5.73 -3.68 16.72
C GLY A 246 4.91 -4.90 16.32
N THR A 247 5.38 -5.70 15.35
CA THR A 247 4.75 -6.98 15.02
C THR A 247 5.18 -8.04 16.03
N HIS A 248 4.20 -8.64 16.70
CA HIS A 248 4.42 -9.65 17.74
C HIS A 248 3.56 -10.88 17.50
N VAL A 249 3.87 -11.96 18.23
CA VAL A 249 3.05 -13.17 18.24
C VAL A 249 2.75 -13.61 19.64
N VAL A 250 1.51 -14.04 19.87
CA VAL A 250 1.06 -14.70 21.10
C VAL A 250 1.21 -16.20 20.90
N LEU A 251 2.23 -16.80 21.53
CA LEU A 251 2.51 -18.24 21.44
C LEU A 251 1.59 -19.05 22.38
N LYS A 252 1.42 -20.35 22.08
CA LYS A 252 0.56 -21.29 22.82
C LYS A 252 0.76 -21.25 24.34
N LYS A 253 2.01 -21.24 24.78
CA LYS A 253 2.37 -21.25 26.21
C LYS A 253 1.83 -20.07 27.02
N VAL A 254 1.57 -18.94 26.38
CA VAL A 254 1.11 -17.70 27.02
C VAL A 254 -0.31 -17.29 26.59
N SER A 255 -0.90 -17.94 25.60
CA SER A 255 -2.19 -17.53 25.00
C SER A 255 -3.30 -17.43 26.04
N ASN A 256 -3.46 -18.42 26.92
CA ASN A 256 -4.48 -18.38 27.97
C ASN A 256 -4.34 -17.16 28.91
N LYS A 257 -3.10 -16.81 29.27
CA LYS A 257 -2.81 -15.64 30.10
C LYS A 257 -3.11 -14.34 29.34
N PHE A 258 -2.71 -14.29 28.06
CA PHE A 258 -2.99 -13.15 27.19
C PHE A 258 -4.49 -12.88 27.09
N TYR A 259 -5.29 -13.87 26.68
CA TYR A 259 -6.75 -13.72 26.55
C TYR A 259 -7.43 -13.36 27.88
N LYS A 260 -6.96 -13.92 29.00
CA LYS A 260 -7.47 -13.56 30.33
C LYS A 260 -7.23 -12.09 30.66
N ILE A 261 -6.12 -11.50 30.22
CA ILE A 261 -5.84 -10.07 30.41
C ILE A 261 -6.69 -9.23 29.46
N VAL A 262 -6.76 -9.59 28.17
CA VAL A 262 -7.54 -8.85 27.17
C VAL A 262 -9.02 -8.78 27.56
N LYS A 263 -9.61 -9.89 27.99
CA LYS A 263 -11.02 -9.96 28.42
C LYS A 263 -11.34 -9.15 29.70
N LYS A 264 -10.33 -8.69 30.42
CA LYS A 264 -10.47 -7.77 31.56
C LYS A 264 -10.33 -6.29 31.16
N ALA A 265 -9.95 -6.02 29.91
CA ALA A 265 -9.92 -4.65 29.40
C ALA A 265 -11.33 -4.08 29.32
N PRO A 266 -11.48 -2.75 29.37
CA PRO A 266 -12.76 -2.13 29.12
C PRO A 266 -13.31 -2.53 27.75
N ILE A 267 -14.59 -2.86 27.72
CA ILE A 267 -15.31 -3.08 26.45
C ILE A 267 -15.48 -1.72 25.79
N LYS A 268 -15.08 -1.64 24.53
CA LYS A 268 -15.24 -0.45 23.69
C LYS A 268 -16.57 -0.55 22.95
N SER A 269 -17.46 0.40 23.18
CA SER A 269 -18.69 0.48 22.37
C SER A 269 -18.31 0.95 20.98
N ILE A 270 -18.61 0.11 19.99
CA ILE A 270 -18.51 0.44 18.57
C ILE A 270 -19.97 0.50 18.08
N ASP A 271 -20.46 1.69 17.88
CA ASP A 271 -21.85 1.90 17.45
C ASP A 271 -21.99 1.96 15.92
N THR A 272 -23.21 2.20 15.46
CA THR A 272 -23.54 2.28 14.02
C THR A 272 -22.98 3.49 13.31
N ALA A 273 -22.40 4.47 14.03
CA ALA A 273 -21.77 5.65 13.44
C ALA A 273 -20.43 5.27 12.75
N PHE A 274 -19.76 4.22 13.23
CA PHE A 274 -18.52 3.74 12.62
C PHE A 274 -18.79 3.01 11.31
N LYS A 275 -18.14 3.48 10.25
CA LYS A 275 -18.15 2.86 8.93
C LYS A 275 -16.83 2.15 8.66
N SER A 276 -16.89 0.97 8.05
CA SER A 276 -15.68 0.33 7.56
C SER A 276 -15.11 1.12 6.40
N ILE A 277 -13.81 1.39 6.43
CA ILE A 277 -13.07 2.02 5.33
C ILE A 277 -12.04 1.05 4.77
N ARG A 278 -11.63 1.29 3.54
CA ARG A 278 -10.61 0.47 2.86
C ARG A 278 -9.23 1.13 3.01
N SER A 279 -8.18 0.32 3.00
CA SER A 279 -6.79 0.80 3.05
C SER A 279 -6.48 1.88 1.99
N ARG A 280 -7.09 1.79 0.81
CA ARG A 280 -6.97 2.80 -0.27
C ARG A 280 -7.52 4.19 0.05
N GLN A 281 -8.29 4.33 1.14
CA GLN A 281 -8.84 5.62 1.61
C GLN A 281 -7.97 6.25 2.70
N ILE A 282 -6.78 5.69 2.94
CA ILE A 282 -5.82 6.22 3.91
C ILE A 282 -4.67 6.87 3.17
N LEU A 283 -4.39 8.10 3.54
CA LEU A 283 -3.26 8.90 3.07
C LEU A 283 -2.42 9.36 4.26
N GLU A 284 -1.19 9.72 4.02
CA GLU A 284 -0.33 10.33 5.01
C GLU A 284 -0.61 11.83 5.11
N ARG A 285 -0.58 12.37 6.32
CA ARG A 285 -0.53 13.81 6.53
C ARG A 285 0.80 14.33 5.99
N GLU A 286 0.78 15.41 5.22
CA GLU A 286 2.01 16.14 4.97
C GLU A 286 2.61 16.51 6.32
N GLY A 287 3.85 16.06 6.56
CA GLY A 287 4.54 16.41 7.79
C GLY A 287 4.54 17.93 7.90
N SER A 288 4.04 18.47 9.01
CA SER A 288 4.42 19.79 9.42
C SER A 288 5.94 19.77 9.46
N ASN A 289 6.57 20.40 8.46
CA ASN A 289 7.96 20.76 8.57
C ASN A 289 8.02 21.68 9.80
N ASP A 290 8.31 21.12 10.96
CA ASP A 290 8.83 21.87 12.08
C ASP A 290 10.19 22.38 11.61
N ILE A 291 10.14 23.49 10.88
CA ILE A 291 11.28 24.38 10.70
C ILE A 291 11.40 25.09 12.05
N SER A 292 12.08 24.45 12.98
CA SER A 292 12.59 25.08 14.19
C SER A 292 14.04 25.45 13.98
#